data_a248ea77c26c7ef89b85c2570fc78d06
#
_entry.id   a248ea77c26c7ef89b85c2570fc78d06
#
_cell.length_a   1.000
_cell.length_b   1.000
_cell.length_c   1.000
_cell.angle_alpha   90.00
_cell.angle_beta   90.00
_cell.angle_gamma   90.00
#
_symmetry.space_group_name_H-M   'P 1'
#
loop_
_entity.id
_entity.type
_entity.pdbx_description
1 polymer ?
#
loop_
_entity_poly.entity_id
_entity_poly.type
_entity_poly.pdbx_seq_one_letter_code
_entity_poly.pdbx_strand_id
1 'polypeptide(L)'
;MTTTLTTRAIAATVAAMLAAPAFAGPTYENSTGGSFTWYGQFDPAFQYYDDGAETYSRLVDNSGSNSRIGFRLKQAYGENTLTFAFETAFGLRSSYSVNQTSKGDNVSWSRTNLRHVDFQFDTARYGRFSAGQGSMASDGIAFADASGTGLAAGTAVADPAGGYAFRTAGGALSTVSVGDAFKDYDGSRLGRVRYDTVNFNGFTFSASYGTDILKTNNDRETYDVAVRYSNDELGDFGFDAALGAAWTEETGKADIRDVAGSFGVEHKPTGLSLTVAAGERDIAGSYAYAKLGYSANLISAGSTSVSVDYYDGSDMVTSGDSAESWSIAAVQKVDKYNVEAYLAYRDYSYADTSATNYQDSNVILAGARWKF
;
A
#
# COMPACT_ATOMS: atom_id res chain seq x y z
N MET A 1 -40.15 39.91 8.71
CA MET A 1 -38.72 39.58 8.62
C MET A 1 -38.58 38.08 8.80
N THR A 2 -38.59 37.37 7.70
CA THR A 2 -38.46 35.90 7.64
C THR A 2 -37.05 35.55 7.17
N THR A 3 -36.23 35.08 8.09
CA THR A 3 -34.88 34.60 7.82
C THR A 3 -34.95 33.18 7.27
N THR A 4 -34.68 33.03 5.98
CA THR A 4 -34.48 31.73 5.34
C THR A 4 -33.10 31.18 5.69
N LEU A 5 -33.07 30.13 6.47
CA LEU A 5 -31.88 29.27 6.70
C LEU A 5 -31.68 28.44 5.45
N THR A 6 -30.65 28.77 4.68
CA THR A 6 -30.15 27.93 3.62
C THR A 6 -29.32 26.78 4.20
N THR A 7 -29.90 25.60 4.22
CA THR A 7 -29.21 24.34 4.55
C THR A 7 -28.21 24.03 3.43
N ARG A 8 -26.94 24.27 3.68
CA ARG A 8 -25.86 23.73 2.82
C ARG A 8 -25.75 22.24 3.11
N ALA A 9 -26.10 21.43 2.13
CA ALA A 9 -25.82 20.01 2.15
C ALA A 9 -24.29 19.83 2.07
N ILE A 10 -23.68 19.39 3.17
CA ILE A 10 -22.29 18.94 3.21
C ILE A 10 -22.31 17.53 2.62
N ALA A 11 -21.90 17.41 1.35
CA ALA A 11 -21.57 16.12 0.78
C ALA A 11 -20.29 15.63 1.47
N ALA A 12 -20.43 14.78 2.48
CA ALA A 12 -19.30 14.10 3.11
C ALA A 12 -18.73 13.10 2.10
N THR A 13 -17.67 13.49 1.43
CA THR A 13 -16.88 12.58 0.59
C THR A 13 -16.11 11.67 1.54
N VAL A 14 -16.53 10.41 1.66
CA VAL A 14 -15.75 9.37 2.33
C VAL A 14 -14.48 9.17 1.51
N ALA A 15 -13.40 9.82 1.91
CA ALA A 15 -12.08 9.56 1.37
C ALA A 15 -11.63 8.18 1.88
N ALA A 16 -11.83 7.14 1.08
CA ALA A 16 -11.15 5.88 1.29
C ALA A 16 -9.65 6.14 1.10
N MET A 17 -8.88 6.05 2.18
CA MET A 17 -7.43 6.20 2.23
C MET A 17 -6.70 5.09 1.48
N LEU A 18 -6.97 4.85 0.23
CA LEU A 18 -6.19 3.94 -0.62
C LEU A 18 -6.17 4.40 -2.07
N ALA A 19 -6.48 5.65 -2.30
CA ALA A 19 -6.21 6.25 -3.59
C ALA A 19 -5.87 7.71 -3.32
N ALA A 20 -4.60 8.07 -3.45
CA ALA A 20 -4.33 9.37 -4.03
C ALA A 20 -5.34 9.56 -5.16
N PRO A 21 -5.94 10.76 -5.38
CA PRO A 21 -6.87 10.94 -6.48
C PRO A 21 -6.18 10.41 -7.73
N ALA A 22 -6.54 9.19 -8.13
CA ALA A 22 -6.19 8.73 -9.45
C ALA A 22 -6.81 9.79 -10.33
N PHE A 23 -6.02 10.48 -11.14
CA PHE A 23 -6.58 11.27 -12.20
C PHE A 23 -7.41 10.27 -12.99
N ALA A 24 -8.71 10.34 -12.78
CA ALA A 24 -9.63 9.50 -13.49
C ALA A 24 -9.59 9.97 -14.94
N GLY A 25 -9.47 9.05 -15.87
CA GLY A 25 -9.69 9.31 -17.28
C GLY A 25 -11.06 9.94 -17.52
N PRO A 26 -11.42 10.26 -18.77
CA PRO A 26 -12.69 10.89 -19.08
C PRO A 26 -13.86 10.14 -18.43
N THR A 27 -14.71 10.86 -17.70
CA THR A 27 -15.95 10.32 -17.15
C THR A 27 -17.06 10.53 -18.20
N TYR A 28 -17.76 9.46 -18.53
CA TYR A 28 -18.94 9.46 -19.39
C TYR A 28 -20.18 9.33 -18.50
N GLU A 29 -21.11 10.26 -18.64
CA GLU A 29 -22.35 10.26 -17.87
C GLU A 29 -23.54 9.91 -18.77
N ASN A 30 -24.52 9.18 -18.23
CA ASN A 30 -25.78 8.91 -18.89
C ASN A 30 -26.91 9.79 -18.31
N SER A 31 -28.05 9.80 -18.98
CA SER A 31 -29.22 10.60 -18.57
C SER A 31 -29.92 10.12 -17.31
N THR A 32 -29.55 8.97 -16.76
CA THR A 32 -30.17 8.34 -15.58
C THR A 32 -29.29 8.46 -14.31
N GLY A 33 -28.23 9.30 -14.34
CA GLY A 33 -27.31 9.48 -13.22
C GLY A 33 -26.27 8.38 -13.08
N GLY A 34 -26.05 7.60 -14.14
CA GLY A 34 -24.96 6.64 -14.23
C GLY A 34 -23.70 7.26 -14.83
N SER A 35 -22.54 6.79 -14.39
CA SER A 35 -21.25 7.21 -14.94
C SER A 35 -20.32 6.03 -15.16
N PHE A 36 -19.47 6.15 -16.20
CA PHE A 36 -18.35 5.28 -16.48
C PHE A 36 -17.07 6.09 -16.40
N THR A 37 -16.12 5.66 -15.56
CA THR A 37 -14.81 6.29 -15.45
C THR A 37 -13.75 5.21 -15.57
N TRP A 38 -12.80 5.37 -16.47
CA TRP A 38 -11.63 4.51 -16.54
C TRP A 38 -10.41 5.23 -15.95
N TYR A 39 -9.46 4.47 -15.45
CA TYR A 39 -8.25 4.99 -14.83
C TYR A 39 -7.14 3.97 -14.92
N GLY A 40 -5.93 4.42 -14.71
CA GLY A 40 -4.79 3.52 -14.65
C GLY A 40 -3.51 4.24 -14.28
N GLN A 41 -2.46 3.45 -14.23
CA GLN A 41 -1.10 3.95 -14.07
C GLN A 41 -0.10 3.03 -14.72
N PHE A 42 1.04 3.61 -15.10
CA PHE A 42 2.22 2.89 -15.57
C PHE A 42 3.41 3.35 -14.75
N ASP A 43 4.13 2.42 -14.09
CA ASP A 43 5.15 2.71 -13.08
C ASP A 43 6.45 1.90 -13.29
N PRO A 44 7.13 2.07 -14.46
CA PRO A 44 8.41 1.43 -14.70
C PRO A 44 9.52 2.03 -13.83
N ALA A 45 10.41 1.16 -13.36
CA ALA A 45 11.56 1.55 -12.58
C ALA A 45 12.82 0.81 -13.01
N PHE A 46 13.95 1.46 -12.86
CA PHE A 46 15.26 0.85 -12.88
C PHE A 46 15.64 0.48 -11.44
N GLN A 47 15.93 -0.81 -11.23
CA GLN A 47 16.39 -1.37 -9.98
C GLN A 47 17.86 -1.72 -10.10
N TYR A 48 18.68 -1.24 -9.17
CA TYR A 48 20.07 -1.66 -8.97
C TYR A 48 20.16 -2.23 -7.57
N TYR A 49 20.55 -3.49 -7.46
CA TYR A 49 20.70 -4.20 -6.19
C TYR A 49 22.13 -4.68 -6.01
N ASP A 50 22.70 -4.46 -4.84
CA ASP A 50 24.01 -4.95 -4.40
C ASP A 50 23.79 -5.90 -3.22
N ASP A 51 24.24 -7.15 -3.34
CA ASP A 51 24.06 -8.17 -2.31
C ASP A 51 25.29 -8.35 -1.40
N GLY A 52 26.20 -7.37 -1.44
CA GLY A 52 27.46 -7.39 -0.70
C GLY A 52 28.62 -8.09 -1.44
N ALA A 53 28.33 -8.86 -2.50
CA ALA A 53 29.34 -9.54 -3.32
C ALA A 53 29.16 -9.27 -4.80
N GLU A 54 27.94 -9.20 -5.28
CA GLU A 54 27.59 -8.99 -6.68
C GLU A 54 26.49 -7.94 -6.84
N THR A 55 26.43 -7.35 -8.03
CA THR A 55 25.44 -6.32 -8.36
C THR A 55 24.52 -6.76 -9.48
N TYR A 56 23.25 -6.36 -9.40
CA TYR A 56 22.20 -6.74 -10.33
C TYR A 56 21.44 -5.52 -10.80
N SER A 57 21.30 -5.36 -12.11
CA SER A 57 20.51 -4.28 -12.71
C SER A 57 19.30 -4.84 -13.44
N ARG A 58 18.12 -4.29 -13.20
CA ARG A 58 16.85 -4.74 -13.79
C ARG A 58 15.97 -3.54 -14.16
N LEU A 59 15.23 -3.69 -15.25
CA LEU A 59 14.05 -2.88 -15.53
C LEU A 59 12.84 -3.63 -14.98
N VAL A 60 12.09 -3.01 -14.10
CA VAL A 60 11.00 -3.62 -13.33
C VAL A 60 9.76 -2.72 -13.29
N ASP A 61 8.65 -3.28 -12.86
CA ASP A 61 7.46 -2.57 -12.40
C ASP A 61 7.55 -2.38 -10.89
N ASN A 62 7.31 -1.18 -10.38
CA ASN A 62 7.42 -0.88 -8.96
C ASN A 62 6.34 -1.59 -8.15
N SER A 63 6.72 -2.53 -7.29
CA SER A 63 5.78 -3.29 -6.45
C SER A 63 5.01 -2.43 -5.45
N GLY A 64 5.60 -1.37 -4.94
CA GLY A 64 4.92 -0.44 -4.02
C GLY A 64 3.72 0.25 -4.65
N SER A 65 3.68 0.35 -5.99
CA SER A 65 2.54 0.89 -6.73
C SER A 65 2.49 0.38 -8.17
N ASN A 66 2.28 -0.91 -8.35
CA ASN A 66 2.38 -1.58 -9.65
C ASN A 66 1.50 -0.97 -10.78
N SER A 67 1.95 -1.16 -12.02
CA SER A 67 1.23 -0.77 -13.23
C SER A 67 -0.10 -1.52 -13.34
N ARG A 68 -1.18 -0.79 -13.59
CA ARG A 68 -2.55 -1.33 -13.59
C ARG A 68 -3.51 -0.49 -14.41
N ILE A 69 -4.63 -1.09 -14.77
CA ILE A 69 -5.78 -0.41 -15.39
C ILE A 69 -7.07 -0.85 -14.72
N GLY A 70 -8.02 0.04 -14.64
CA GLY A 70 -9.34 -0.23 -14.08
C GLY A 70 -10.41 0.69 -14.63
N PHE A 71 -11.64 0.38 -14.26
CA PHE A 71 -12.79 1.25 -14.48
C PHE A 71 -13.80 1.13 -13.34
N ARG A 72 -14.63 2.15 -13.22
CA ARG A 72 -15.78 2.19 -12.31
C ARG A 72 -17.04 2.51 -13.09
N LEU A 73 -18.08 1.71 -12.87
CA LEU A 73 -19.45 2.01 -13.27
C LEU A 73 -20.20 2.42 -12.02
N LYS A 74 -20.75 3.62 -12.01
CA LYS A 74 -21.56 4.13 -10.90
C LYS A 74 -22.98 4.37 -11.35
N GLN A 75 -23.96 4.08 -10.51
CA GLN A 75 -25.36 4.39 -10.71
C GLN A 75 -25.94 4.95 -9.41
N ALA A 76 -26.51 6.14 -9.50
CA ALA A 76 -27.21 6.77 -8.39
C ALA A 76 -28.63 6.18 -8.25
N TYR A 77 -29.04 6.00 -6.98
CA TYR A 77 -30.38 5.56 -6.57
C TYR A 77 -30.84 6.47 -5.42
N GLY A 78 -31.39 7.64 -5.74
CA GLY A 78 -31.67 8.68 -4.75
C GLY A 78 -30.37 9.18 -4.10
N GLU A 79 -30.28 9.07 -2.78
CA GLU A 79 -29.07 9.44 -2.02
C GLU A 79 -28.02 8.32 -1.94
N ASN A 80 -28.30 7.14 -2.49
CA ASN A 80 -27.40 6.00 -2.48
C ASN A 80 -26.72 5.82 -3.83
N THR A 81 -25.58 5.12 -3.85
CA THR A 81 -24.83 4.84 -5.09
C THR A 81 -24.40 3.39 -5.13
N LEU A 82 -24.70 2.71 -6.24
CA LEU A 82 -24.11 1.41 -6.56
C LEU A 82 -22.91 1.64 -7.47
N THR A 83 -21.76 1.07 -7.11
CA THR A 83 -20.53 1.08 -7.91
C THR A 83 -20.14 -0.36 -8.24
N PHE A 84 -19.84 -0.64 -9.50
CA PHE A 84 -19.04 -1.80 -9.89
C PHE A 84 -17.62 -1.33 -10.18
N ALA A 85 -16.64 -1.96 -9.56
CA ALA A 85 -15.22 -1.68 -9.76
C ALA A 85 -14.53 -2.89 -10.40
N PHE A 86 -13.75 -2.62 -11.44
CA PHE A 86 -12.82 -3.57 -12.05
C PHE A 86 -11.42 -2.96 -12.05
N GLU A 87 -10.40 -3.70 -11.58
CA GLU A 87 -9.00 -3.32 -11.67
C GLU A 87 -8.11 -4.56 -11.82
N THR A 88 -7.17 -4.50 -12.75
CA THR A 88 -6.16 -5.53 -12.94
C THR A 88 -4.77 -4.93 -13.08
N ALA A 89 -3.77 -5.53 -12.42
CA ALA A 89 -2.37 -5.26 -12.70
C ALA A 89 -1.98 -5.85 -14.07
N PHE A 90 -0.98 -5.25 -14.74
CA PHE A 90 -0.53 -5.73 -16.05
C PHE A 90 0.31 -7.01 -15.98
N GLY A 91 0.72 -7.45 -14.78
CA GLY A 91 1.60 -8.61 -14.62
C GLY A 91 3.00 -8.36 -15.17
N LEU A 92 3.48 -7.11 -15.14
CA LEU A 92 4.84 -6.78 -15.52
C LEU A 92 5.84 -7.29 -14.48
N ARG A 93 7.10 -7.45 -14.88
CA ARG A 93 8.18 -7.89 -14.00
C ARG A 93 8.27 -7.03 -12.75
N SER A 94 7.93 -7.58 -11.60
CA SER A 94 7.85 -6.88 -10.33
C SER A 94 9.23 -6.68 -9.70
N SER A 95 9.47 -5.50 -9.10
CA SER A 95 10.67 -5.23 -8.30
C SER A 95 10.81 -6.19 -7.12
N TYR A 96 9.70 -6.62 -6.55
CA TYR A 96 9.67 -7.60 -5.45
C TYR A 96 10.05 -9.02 -5.88
N SER A 97 9.74 -9.43 -7.12
CA SER A 97 9.83 -10.84 -7.53
C SER A 97 11.14 -11.24 -8.21
N VAL A 98 11.95 -10.28 -8.65
CA VAL A 98 13.27 -10.56 -9.24
C VAL A 98 14.30 -10.89 -8.15
N ASN A 99 15.30 -11.70 -8.52
CA ASN A 99 16.33 -12.11 -7.57
C ASN A 99 17.68 -12.39 -8.29
N GLN A 100 18.68 -12.90 -7.57
CA GLN A 100 20.01 -13.21 -8.09
C GLN A 100 19.99 -14.27 -9.20
N THR A 101 19.11 -15.26 -9.10
CA THR A 101 19.06 -16.42 -10.00
C THR A 101 18.03 -16.29 -11.11
N SER A 102 17.03 -15.42 -10.94
CA SER A 102 15.93 -15.24 -11.88
C SER A 102 15.64 -13.76 -12.15
N LYS A 103 15.55 -13.42 -13.42
CA LYS A 103 15.06 -12.09 -13.84
C LYS A 103 13.55 -12.01 -13.88
N GLY A 104 12.85 -13.13 -13.69
CA GLY A 104 11.42 -13.23 -13.95
C GLY A 104 11.04 -12.99 -15.41
N ASP A 105 9.80 -13.28 -15.76
CA ASP A 105 9.23 -12.97 -17.08
C ASP A 105 8.99 -11.48 -17.22
N ASN A 106 9.07 -10.95 -18.44
CA ASN A 106 8.75 -9.54 -18.71
C ASN A 106 7.28 -9.24 -18.44
N VAL A 107 6.41 -10.19 -18.75
CA VAL A 107 4.96 -10.14 -18.52
C VAL A 107 4.49 -11.53 -18.08
N SER A 108 3.83 -11.61 -16.95
CA SER A 108 3.21 -12.83 -16.42
C SER A 108 1.86 -12.49 -15.82
N TRP A 109 0.86 -12.33 -16.71
CA TRP A 109 -0.50 -12.05 -16.24
C TRP A 109 -1.23 -13.35 -15.91
N SER A 110 -1.89 -13.39 -14.77
CA SER A 110 -2.78 -14.46 -14.35
C SER A 110 -4.00 -13.87 -13.63
N ARG A 111 -4.99 -14.71 -13.29
CA ARG A 111 -6.16 -14.23 -12.52
C ARG A 111 -5.78 -13.60 -11.17
N THR A 112 -4.63 -13.93 -10.59
CA THR A 112 -4.15 -13.32 -9.33
C THR A 112 -3.72 -11.86 -9.50
N ASN A 113 -3.62 -11.36 -10.74
CA ASN A 113 -3.43 -9.93 -11.02
C ASN A 113 -4.73 -9.11 -10.92
N LEU A 114 -5.90 -9.76 -10.80
CA LEU A 114 -7.16 -9.07 -10.53
C LEU A 114 -7.15 -8.48 -9.12
N ARG A 115 -7.26 -7.16 -9.04
CA ARG A 115 -7.24 -6.42 -7.78
C ARG A 115 -8.66 -6.12 -7.29
N HIS A 116 -9.53 -5.67 -8.20
CA HIS A 116 -10.93 -5.40 -7.94
C HIS A 116 -11.82 -6.04 -9.00
N VAL A 117 -12.80 -6.78 -8.58
CA VAL A 117 -13.98 -7.25 -9.33
C VAL A 117 -15.11 -7.30 -8.31
N ASP A 118 -15.64 -6.14 -7.94
CA ASP A 118 -16.56 -6.04 -6.81
C ASP A 118 -17.66 -5.01 -7.00
N PHE A 119 -18.76 -5.24 -6.30
CA PHE A 119 -19.84 -4.29 -6.12
C PHE A 119 -19.70 -3.58 -4.78
N GLN A 120 -19.95 -2.28 -4.77
CA GLN A 120 -19.95 -1.42 -3.60
C GLN A 120 -21.27 -0.64 -3.57
N PHE A 121 -22.02 -0.75 -2.51
CA PHE A 121 -23.25 -0.02 -2.30
C PHE A 121 -23.08 1.00 -1.17
N ASP A 122 -22.91 2.26 -1.57
CA ASP A 122 -22.83 3.40 -0.66
C ASP A 122 -24.22 3.86 -0.28
N THR A 123 -24.51 3.85 1.01
CA THR A 123 -25.78 4.40 1.54
C THR A 123 -25.51 5.69 2.31
N ALA A 124 -26.36 6.66 2.16
CA ALA A 124 -26.21 7.96 2.84
C ALA A 124 -26.24 7.85 4.37
N ARG A 125 -26.90 6.82 4.90
CA ARG A 125 -27.19 6.68 6.33
C ARG A 125 -26.45 5.54 7.02
N TYR A 126 -26.22 4.44 6.30
CA TYR A 126 -25.74 3.19 6.91
C TYR A 126 -24.30 2.83 6.51
N GLY A 127 -23.63 3.65 5.70
CA GLY A 127 -22.27 3.36 5.24
C GLY A 127 -22.23 2.53 3.97
N ARG A 128 -21.11 1.84 3.74
CA ARG A 128 -20.82 1.09 2.51
C ARG A 128 -20.85 -0.40 2.77
N PHE A 129 -21.50 -1.12 1.87
CA PHE A 129 -21.46 -2.58 1.77
C PHE A 129 -20.73 -2.95 0.48
N SER A 130 -19.78 -3.88 0.57
CA SER A 130 -19.00 -4.34 -0.58
C SER A 130 -19.00 -5.86 -0.68
N ALA A 131 -19.05 -6.40 -1.92
CA ALA A 131 -18.99 -7.82 -2.18
C ALA A 131 -18.24 -8.12 -3.48
N GLY A 132 -17.34 -9.12 -3.46
CA GLY A 132 -16.51 -9.55 -4.58
C GLY A 132 -15.01 -9.45 -4.28
N GLN A 133 -14.16 -9.62 -5.29
CA GLN A 133 -12.71 -9.48 -5.16
C GLN A 133 -12.35 -8.02 -4.88
N GLY A 134 -11.63 -7.75 -3.78
CA GLY A 134 -11.21 -6.40 -3.41
C GLY A 134 -10.58 -6.33 -2.03
N SER A 135 -10.29 -5.11 -1.57
CA SER A 135 -9.62 -4.84 -0.30
C SER A 135 -10.42 -5.34 0.90
N MET A 136 -9.77 -6.11 1.77
CA MET A 136 -10.26 -6.47 3.09
C MET A 136 -10.31 -5.23 4.00
N ALA A 137 -10.93 -5.31 5.16
CA ALA A 137 -11.00 -4.19 6.10
C ALA A 137 -9.61 -3.72 6.56
N SER A 138 -8.68 -4.65 6.74
CA SER A 138 -7.30 -4.38 7.17
C SER A 138 -6.34 -3.97 6.03
N ASP A 139 -6.72 -4.07 4.74
CA ASP A 139 -5.84 -3.64 3.62
C ASP A 139 -5.55 -2.13 3.72
N GLY A 140 -4.29 -1.76 3.93
CA GLY A 140 -3.80 -0.39 4.05
C GLY A 140 -3.69 0.17 5.47
N ILE A 141 -3.83 -0.65 6.52
CA ILE A 141 -3.69 -0.16 7.92
C ILE A 141 -2.24 0.19 8.28
N ALA A 142 -1.26 -0.37 7.59
CA ALA A 142 0.16 -0.07 7.79
C ALA A 142 0.66 1.18 7.04
N PHE A 143 -0.18 1.86 6.24
CA PHE A 143 0.26 2.84 5.23
C PHE A 143 -0.27 4.27 5.44
N ALA A 144 -0.58 4.72 6.65
CA ALA A 144 -0.85 6.13 6.90
C ALA A 144 0.43 6.96 6.70
N ASP A 145 0.63 7.52 5.52
CA ASP A 145 1.86 8.21 5.11
C ASP A 145 1.56 9.62 4.59
N ALA A 146 2.00 10.61 5.36
CA ALA A 146 1.87 12.03 5.03
C ALA A 146 3.12 12.63 4.36
N SER A 147 4.16 11.83 4.05
CA SER A 147 5.45 12.33 3.58
C SER A 147 5.48 12.74 2.11
N GLY A 148 4.52 12.26 1.30
CA GLY A 148 4.54 12.41 -0.16
C GLY A 148 5.56 11.50 -0.89
N THR A 149 6.32 10.67 -0.16
CA THR A 149 7.30 9.73 -0.74
C THR A 149 6.86 8.26 -0.73
N GLY A 150 5.63 7.95 -0.32
CA GLY A 150 5.11 6.58 -0.20
C GLY A 150 5.21 5.73 -1.47
N LEU A 151 5.35 6.37 -2.65
CA LEU A 151 5.62 5.69 -3.92
C LEU A 151 7.00 5.02 -3.97
N ALA A 152 7.99 5.60 -3.32
CA ALA A 152 9.40 5.20 -3.38
C ALA A 152 9.91 4.57 -2.07
N ALA A 153 9.30 4.96 -0.94
CA ALA A 153 9.64 4.47 0.39
C ALA A 153 8.40 4.47 1.29
N GLY A 154 8.07 3.33 1.86
CA GLY A 154 6.94 3.10 2.75
C GLY A 154 7.22 1.95 3.71
N THR A 155 6.24 1.58 4.52
CA THR A 155 6.31 0.48 5.50
C THR A 155 6.55 -0.89 4.86
N ALA A 156 6.10 -1.11 3.61
CA ALA A 156 6.44 -2.29 2.81
C ALA A 156 7.90 -2.20 2.32
N VAL A 157 8.84 -2.20 3.24
CA VAL A 157 10.28 -1.98 2.97
C VAL A 157 10.88 -3.03 2.04
N ALA A 158 10.25 -4.20 1.90
CA ALA A 158 10.67 -5.26 0.98
C ALA A 158 10.28 -5.04 -0.50
N ASP A 159 9.35 -4.14 -0.82
CA ASP A 159 8.84 -3.94 -2.18
C ASP A 159 9.93 -3.68 -3.25
N PRO A 160 11.01 -2.93 -2.94
CA PRO A 160 12.05 -2.71 -3.91
C PRO A 160 12.90 -3.93 -4.25
N ALA A 161 12.98 -4.98 -3.37
CA ALA A 161 13.97 -6.06 -3.49
C ALA A 161 13.56 -7.40 -2.85
N GLY A 162 12.28 -7.64 -2.61
CA GLY A 162 11.78 -8.76 -1.78
C GLY A 162 12.28 -10.15 -2.17
N GLY A 163 12.50 -10.43 -3.45
CA GLY A 163 12.96 -11.73 -3.92
C GLY A 163 14.47 -11.99 -3.78
N TYR A 164 15.26 -10.98 -3.46
CA TYR A 164 16.71 -11.16 -3.30
C TYR A 164 17.03 -11.80 -1.95
N ALA A 165 17.88 -12.82 -1.98
CA ALA A 165 18.37 -13.51 -0.79
C ALA A 165 19.60 -12.81 -0.21
N PHE A 166 19.72 -12.80 1.12
CA PHE A 166 20.95 -12.38 1.79
C PHE A 166 22.10 -13.33 1.47
N ARG A 167 23.32 -12.83 1.35
CA ARG A 167 24.52 -13.64 1.29
C ARG A 167 25.09 -13.90 2.68
N THR A 168 25.58 -15.11 2.87
CA THR A 168 26.42 -15.41 4.03
C THR A 168 27.76 -14.70 3.89
N ALA A 169 28.48 -14.48 4.98
CA ALA A 169 29.84 -13.93 4.96
C ALA A 169 30.81 -14.77 4.11
N GLY A 170 30.54 -16.07 3.91
CA GLY A 170 31.27 -16.95 3.00
C GLY A 170 30.93 -16.77 1.51
N GLY A 171 30.00 -15.87 1.17
CA GLY A 171 29.62 -15.53 -0.20
C GLY A 171 28.52 -16.41 -0.81
N ALA A 172 28.01 -17.43 -0.13
CA ALA A 172 26.90 -18.24 -0.60
C ALA A 172 25.56 -17.52 -0.41
N LEU A 173 24.59 -17.73 -1.32
CA LEU A 173 23.23 -17.29 -1.12
C LEU A 173 22.59 -18.09 0.01
N SER A 174 21.95 -17.40 0.95
CA SER A 174 21.15 -18.02 2.01
C SER A 174 19.75 -18.39 1.50
N THR A 175 18.97 -19.02 2.37
CA THR A 175 17.54 -19.28 2.12
C THR A 175 16.65 -18.13 2.58
N VAL A 176 17.20 -17.11 3.24
CA VAL A 176 16.46 -15.95 3.75
C VAL A 176 16.49 -14.84 2.70
N SER A 177 15.34 -14.48 2.19
CA SER A 177 15.16 -13.33 1.30
C SER A 177 14.82 -12.06 2.07
N VAL A 178 14.99 -10.91 1.41
CA VAL A 178 14.50 -9.61 1.93
C VAL A 178 13.00 -9.71 2.23
N GLY A 179 12.20 -10.33 1.36
CA GLY A 179 10.77 -10.51 1.59
C GLY A 179 10.41 -11.46 2.73
N ASP A 180 11.32 -12.34 3.17
CA ASP A 180 11.12 -13.17 4.36
C ASP A 180 11.43 -12.39 5.64
N ALA A 181 12.52 -11.61 5.64
CA ALA A 181 13.01 -10.88 6.79
C ALA A 181 12.21 -9.60 7.11
N PHE A 182 11.53 -9.01 6.12
CA PHE A 182 10.80 -7.74 6.28
C PHE A 182 9.31 -7.90 5.97
N LYS A 183 8.47 -7.64 6.96
CA LYS A 183 7.01 -7.72 6.89
C LYS A 183 6.39 -6.42 7.37
N ASP A 184 5.18 -6.12 6.91
CA ASP A 184 4.38 -4.99 7.37
C ASP A 184 3.06 -5.41 8.02
N TYR A 185 2.71 -6.71 7.93
CA TYR A 185 1.47 -7.30 8.44
C TYR A 185 0.20 -6.56 8.01
N ASP A 186 0.29 -5.87 6.87
CA ASP A 186 -0.86 -5.22 6.26
C ASP A 186 -1.86 -6.25 5.71
N GLY A 187 -3.11 -5.83 5.59
CA GLY A 187 -4.14 -6.66 5.01
C GLY A 187 -3.96 -6.92 3.51
N SER A 188 -4.83 -7.73 2.96
CA SER A 188 -4.76 -8.14 1.55
C SER A 188 -6.10 -7.96 0.83
N ARG A 189 -6.15 -8.37 -0.44
CA ARG A 189 -7.36 -8.42 -1.27
C ARG A 189 -7.82 -9.85 -1.43
N LEU A 190 -9.09 -10.11 -1.11
CA LEU A 190 -9.73 -11.42 -1.20
C LEU A 190 -11.10 -11.30 -1.90
N GLY A 191 -11.69 -12.41 -2.25
CA GLY A 191 -13.12 -12.50 -2.51
C GLY A 191 -13.84 -12.33 -1.18
N ARG A 192 -14.46 -11.16 -0.94
CA ARG A 192 -14.93 -10.78 0.39
C ARG A 192 -16.33 -10.19 0.39
N VAL A 193 -16.93 -10.19 1.56
CA VAL A 193 -17.97 -9.26 1.98
C VAL A 193 -17.37 -8.30 3.00
N ARG A 194 -17.65 -6.99 2.86
CA ARG A 194 -17.10 -5.95 3.74
C ARG A 194 -18.16 -4.90 4.04
N TYR A 195 -18.14 -4.41 5.26
CA TYR A 195 -18.92 -3.26 5.70
C TYR A 195 -17.99 -2.16 6.23
N ASP A 196 -18.29 -0.92 5.84
CA ASP A 196 -17.65 0.29 6.37
C ASP A 196 -18.75 1.22 6.90
N THR A 197 -18.60 1.76 8.11
CA THR A 197 -19.54 2.74 8.65
C THR A 197 -19.53 4.04 7.86
N VAL A 198 -20.51 4.88 8.05
CA VAL A 198 -20.40 6.31 7.70
C VAL A 198 -19.23 6.92 8.48
N ASN A 199 -18.64 7.98 7.93
CA ASN A 199 -17.63 8.75 8.66
C ASN A 199 -18.28 9.44 9.86
N PHE A 200 -17.69 9.22 11.02
CA PHE A 200 -18.09 9.85 12.27
C PHE A 200 -16.94 10.68 12.84
N ASN A 201 -16.96 11.99 12.64
CA ASN A 201 -15.93 12.93 13.10
C ASN A 201 -14.49 12.51 12.72
N GLY A 202 -14.29 12.06 11.49
CA GLY A 202 -13.01 11.55 11.00
C GLY A 202 -12.83 10.04 11.14
N PHE A 203 -13.61 9.36 11.96
CA PHE A 203 -13.50 7.91 12.18
C PHE A 203 -14.36 7.10 11.20
N THR A 204 -13.82 6.01 10.71
CA THR A 204 -14.51 4.95 9.96
C THR A 204 -14.12 3.60 10.55
N PHE A 205 -15.13 2.77 10.86
CA PHE A 205 -14.93 1.40 11.33
C PHE A 205 -15.28 0.45 10.18
N SER A 206 -14.47 -0.60 10.02
CA SER A 206 -14.63 -1.57 8.94
C SER A 206 -14.54 -2.99 9.50
N ALA A 207 -15.31 -3.91 8.89
CA ALA A 207 -15.19 -5.33 9.14
C ALA A 207 -15.37 -6.10 7.84
N SER A 208 -14.65 -7.19 7.65
CA SER A 208 -14.83 -8.06 6.50
C SER A 208 -14.57 -9.53 6.80
N TYR A 209 -15.12 -10.37 5.92
CA TYR A 209 -14.82 -11.79 5.78
C TYR A 209 -14.50 -12.09 4.32
N GLY A 210 -13.45 -12.84 4.07
CA GLY A 210 -13.02 -13.16 2.71
C GLY A 210 -12.28 -14.48 2.59
N THR A 211 -12.28 -15.00 1.35
CA THR A 211 -11.57 -16.23 0.96
C THR A 211 -10.74 -15.97 -0.29
N ASP A 212 -9.70 -16.77 -0.52
CA ASP A 212 -8.81 -16.61 -1.68
C ASP A 212 -9.40 -17.23 -2.95
N ILE A 213 -10.40 -16.57 -3.55
CA ILE A 213 -11.11 -17.05 -4.74
C ILE A 213 -10.26 -17.04 -6.02
N LEU A 214 -9.12 -16.37 -6.00
CA LEU A 214 -8.22 -16.27 -7.16
C LEU A 214 -7.19 -17.39 -7.22
N LYS A 215 -6.99 -18.17 -6.15
CA LYS A 215 -6.10 -19.33 -6.13
C LYS A 215 -6.91 -20.62 -6.21
N THR A 216 -6.33 -21.63 -6.86
CA THR A 216 -6.89 -22.99 -6.89
C THR A 216 -6.38 -23.77 -5.69
N ASN A 217 -7.24 -24.65 -5.13
CA ASN A 217 -6.91 -25.50 -4.00
C ASN A 217 -6.37 -24.71 -2.79
N ASN A 218 -6.95 -23.55 -2.55
CA ASN A 218 -6.67 -22.71 -1.40
C ASN A 218 -7.99 -22.48 -0.67
N ASP A 219 -8.05 -22.89 0.58
CA ASP A 219 -9.20 -22.80 1.47
C ASP A 219 -8.99 -21.74 2.57
N ARG A 220 -8.05 -20.83 2.34
CA ARG A 220 -7.75 -19.72 3.25
C ARG A 220 -9.00 -18.87 3.47
N GLU A 221 -9.36 -18.70 4.73
CA GLU A 221 -10.39 -17.80 5.22
C GLU A 221 -9.77 -16.72 6.08
N THR A 222 -10.27 -15.49 5.98
CA THR A 222 -9.78 -14.36 6.76
C THR A 222 -10.95 -13.52 7.26
N TYR A 223 -10.96 -13.22 8.54
CA TYR A 223 -11.84 -12.25 9.19
C TYR A 223 -11.00 -11.08 9.63
N ASP A 224 -11.46 -9.87 9.41
CA ASP A 224 -10.70 -8.71 9.85
C ASP A 224 -11.58 -7.54 10.26
N VAL A 225 -11.00 -6.68 11.08
CA VAL A 225 -11.58 -5.41 11.51
C VAL A 225 -10.53 -4.32 11.43
N ALA A 226 -10.98 -3.10 11.16
CA ALA A 226 -10.11 -1.93 11.17
C ALA A 226 -10.85 -0.69 11.64
N VAL A 227 -10.12 0.23 12.24
CA VAL A 227 -10.52 1.61 12.47
C VAL A 227 -9.55 2.53 11.75
N ARG A 228 -10.10 3.54 11.09
CA ARG A 228 -9.32 4.60 10.43
C ARG A 228 -9.79 5.96 10.93
N TYR A 229 -8.84 6.86 11.06
CA TYR A 229 -9.08 8.27 11.35
C TYR A 229 -8.38 9.12 10.31
N SER A 230 -9.08 10.11 9.77
CA SER A 230 -8.52 11.12 8.89
C SER A 230 -9.12 12.47 9.20
N ASN A 231 -8.27 13.46 9.37
CA ASN A 231 -8.70 14.83 9.60
C ASN A 231 -7.66 15.83 9.11
N ASP A 232 -8.01 16.55 8.07
CA ASP A 232 -7.17 17.59 7.47
C ASP A 232 -7.53 19.01 7.92
N GLU A 233 -8.49 19.16 8.85
CA GLU A 233 -9.04 20.45 9.28
C GLU A 233 -8.64 20.83 10.72
N LEU A 234 -7.70 20.13 11.34
CA LEU A 234 -7.21 20.42 12.68
C LEU A 234 -6.12 21.52 12.67
N GLY A 235 -6.53 22.74 12.35
CA GLY A 235 -5.62 23.89 12.28
C GLY A 235 -4.56 23.70 11.20
N ASP A 236 -3.29 23.83 11.61
CA ASP A 236 -2.15 23.69 10.73
C ASP A 236 -1.72 22.24 10.46
N PHE A 237 -2.41 21.26 11.01
CA PHE A 237 -2.05 19.86 10.91
C PHE A 237 -3.05 19.03 10.10
N GLY A 238 -2.56 18.06 9.36
CA GLY A 238 -3.30 16.95 8.80
C GLY A 238 -2.91 15.67 9.54
N PHE A 239 -3.90 14.80 9.83
CA PHE A 239 -3.70 13.54 10.55
C PHE A 239 -4.34 12.40 9.80
N ASP A 240 -3.61 11.30 9.72
CA ASP A 240 -4.07 10.01 9.25
C ASP A 240 -3.65 8.91 10.21
N ALA A 241 -4.56 8.03 10.57
CA ALA A 241 -4.25 6.88 11.42
C ALA A 241 -5.08 5.67 11.02
N ALA A 242 -4.52 4.50 11.18
CA ALA A 242 -5.21 3.25 11.00
C ALA A 242 -4.70 2.20 11.99
N LEU A 243 -5.62 1.34 12.44
CA LEU A 243 -5.32 0.18 13.28
C LEU A 243 -6.28 -0.93 12.89
N GLY A 244 -5.79 -2.16 12.80
CA GLY A 244 -6.63 -3.30 12.49
C GLY A 244 -6.05 -4.61 12.96
N ALA A 245 -6.88 -5.65 12.90
CA ALA A 245 -6.51 -7.01 13.19
C ALA A 245 -7.17 -7.95 12.18
N ALA A 246 -6.42 -8.97 11.76
CA ALA A 246 -6.88 -10.01 10.86
C ALA A 246 -6.60 -11.39 11.46
N TRP A 247 -7.57 -12.29 11.37
CA TRP A 247 -7.46 -13.69 11.74
C TRP A 247 -7.57 -14.52 10.48
N THR A 248 -6.58 -15.36 10.22
CA THR A 248 -6.50 -16.20 9.03
C THR A 248 -6.41 -17.65 9.42
N GLU A 249 -7.30 -18.46 8.85
CA GLU A 249 -7.38 -19.90 8.98
C GLU A 249 -7.12 -20.54 7.62
N GLU A 250 -6.35 -21.63 7.58
CA GLU A 250 -6.07 -22.43 6.38
C GLU A 250 -5.87 -23.88 6.80
N THR A 251 -6.57 -24.83 6.17
CA THR A 251 -6.51 -26.26 6.53
C THR A 251 -5.07 -26.77 6.53
N GLY A 252 -4.67 -27.38 7.65
CA GLY A 252 -3.33 -27.95 7.83
C GLY A 252 -2.22 -26.98 8.18
N LYS A 253 -2.55 -25.71 8.42
CA LYS A 253 -1.64 -24.70 8.95
C LYS A 253 -2.06 -24.22 10.34
N ALA A 254 -1.18 -23.56 11.05
CA ALA A 254 -1.54 -22.86 12.27
C ALA A 254 -2.38 -21.63 11.95
N ASP A 255 -3.36 -21.34 12.78
CA ASP A 255 -4.11 -20.09 12.70
C ASP A 255 -3.17 -18.91 12.94
N ILE A 256 -3.41 -17.82 12.22
CA ILE A 256 -2.57 -16.63 12.25
C ILE A 256 -3.43 -15.44 12.68
N ARG A 257 -2.90 -14.65 13.60
CA ARG A 257 -3.45 -13.32 13.89
C ARG A 257 -2.40 -12.27 13.60
N ASP A 258 -2.72 -11.36 12.70
CA ASP A 258 -1.94 -10.16 12.40
C ASP A 258 -2.61 -8.95 13.07
N VAL A 259 -1.81 -8.11 13.72
CA VAL A 259 -2.23 -6.80 14.22
C VAL A 259 -1.25 -5.77 13.67
N ALA A 260 -1.75 -4.74 13.02
CA ALA A 260 -0.89 -3.66 12.54
C ALA A 260 -1.63 -2.32 12.62
N GLY A 261 -0.84 -1.25 12.67
CA GLY A 261 -1.36 0.09 12.63
C GLY A 261 -0.31 1.09 12.22
N SER A 262 -0.80 2.26 11.81
CA SER A 262 0.04 3.38 11.39
C SER A 262 -0.58 4.71 11.79
N PHE A 263 0.28 5.72 11.90
CA PHE A 263 -0.10 7.10 12.18
C PHE A 263 0.80 8.02 11.37
N GLY A 264 0.19 8.96 10.66
CA GLY A 264 0.84 10.03 9.91
C GLY A 264 0.36 11.39 10.37
N VAL A 265 1.26 12.33 10.48
CA VAL A 265 0.96 13.74 10.73
C VAL A 265 1.78 14.63 9.81
N GLU A 266 1.14 15.63 9.21
CA GLU A 266 1.78 16.69 8.44
C GLU A 266 1.53 18.03 9.10
N HIS A 267 2.57 18.84 9.24
CA HIS A 267 2.45 20.26 9.56
C HIS A 267 2.44 21.07 8.25
N LYS A 268 1.25 21.41 7.77
CA LYS A 268 0.99 22.01 6.44
C LYS A 268 1.81 23.26 6.14
N PRO A 269 1.97 24.24 7.09
CA PRO A 269 2.75 25.44 6.82
C PRO A 269 4.22 25.20 6.53
N THR A 270 4.82 24.14 7.11
CA THR A 270 6.23 23.81 6.89
C THR A 270 6.46 22.68 5.90
N GLY A 271 5.44 21.87 5.62
CA GLY A 271 5.56 20.65 4.82
C GLY A 271 6.31 19.50 5.53
N LEU A 272 6.60 19.65 6.83
CA LEU A 272 7.20 18.58 7.63
C LEU A 272 6.18 17.53 8.00
N SER A 273 6.56 16.26 7.92
CA SER A 273 5.70 15.15 8.31
C SER A 273 6.44 14.09 9.12
N LEU A 274 5.68 13.40 9.95
CA LEU A 274 6.13 12.20 10.68
C LEU A 274 5.13 11.08 10.40
N THR A 275 5.65 9.90 10.06
CA THR A 275 4.89 8.66 9.97
C THR A 275 5.50 7.65 10.93
N VAL A 276 4.67 6.92 11.66
CA VAL A 276 5.08 5.76 12.43
C VAL A 276 4.13 4.59 12.13
N ALA A 277 4.65 3.37 12.13
CA ALA A 277 3.86 2.16 12.00
C ALA A 277 4.46 1.04 12.86
N ALA A 278 3.62 0.10 13.25
CA ALA A 278 4.05 -1.10 13.95
C ALA A 278 3.07 -2.24 13.66
N GLY A 279 3.55 -3.47 13.80
CA GLY A 279 2.71 -4.63 13.65
C GLY A 279 3.36 -5.87 14.22
N GLU A 280 2.52 -6.88 14.49
CA GLU A 280 2.93 -8.19 14.98
C GLU A 280 2.10 -9.31 14.38
N ARG A 281 2.69 -10.47 14.27
CA ARG A 281 2.03 -11.74 14.02
C ARG A 281 2.22 -12.65 15.23
N ASP A 282 1.17 -13.20 15.77
CA ASP A 282 1.19 -13.96 17.04
C ASP A 282 2.07 -15.21 17.02
N ILE A 283 2.42 -15.74 15.85
CA ILE A 283 3.31 -16.90 15.69
C ILE A 283 4.66 -16.56 15.03
N ALA A 284 4.90 -15.31 14.67
CA ALA A 284 6.12 -14.90 13.97
C ALA A 284 6.28 -13.39 13.92
N GLY A 285 7.16 -12.86 14.70
CA GLY A 285 7.76 -11.55 14.57
C GLY A 285 6.89 -10.30 14.79
N SER A 286 7.59 -9.21 14.98
CA SER A 286 7.02 -7.87 15.08
C SER A 286 7.95 -6.84 14.44
N TYR A 287 7.39 -5.68 14.08
CA TYR A 287 8.19 -4.57 13.56
C TYR A 287 7.74 -3.23 14.13
N ALA A 288 8.68 -2.28 14.08
CA ALA A 288 8.46 -0.86 14.23
C ALA A 288 9.06 -0.10 13.05
N TYR A 289 8.39 0.96 12.63
CA TYR A 289 8.80 1.82 11.51
C TYR A 289 8.58 3.28 11.85
N ALA A 290 9.53 4.12 11.44
CA ALA A 290 9.42 5.57 11.56
C ALA A 290 9.96 6.25 10.31
N LYS A 291 9.28 7.33 9.85
CA LYS A 291 9.68 8.12 8.71
C LYS A 291 9.49 9.61 8.98
N LEU A 292 10.51 10.40 8.65
CA LEU A 292 10.43 11.86 8.58
C LEU A 292 10.38 12.29 7.13
N GLY A 293 9.46 13.17 6.79
CA GLY A 293 9.27 13.71 5.45
C GLY A 293 9.27 15.23 5.43
N TYR A 294 9.56 15.76 4.26
CA TYR A 294 9.43 17.17 3.94
C TYR A 294 8.90 17.33 2.52
N SER A 295 7.87 18.15 2.34
CA SER A 295 7.25 18.43 1.04
C SER A 295 7.18 19.93 0.81
N ALA A 296 7.62 20.39 -0.36
CA ALA A 296 7.53 21.80 -0.77
C ALA A 296 7.47 21.92 -2.29
N ASN A 297 6.98 23.04 -2.77
CA ASN A 297 7.04 23.40 -4.20
C ASN A 297 8.39 24.03 -4.53
N LEU A 298 9.46 23.23 -4.63
CA LEU A 298 10.81 23.69 -4.90
C LEU A 298 11.02 24.11 -6.36
N ILE A 299 10.27 23.52 -7.27
CA ILE A 299 10.24 23.86 -8.70
C ILE A 299 8.81 24.05 -9.17
N SER A 300 8.62 24.79 -10.25
CA SER A 300 7.29 25.13 -10.79
C SER A 300 6.55 23.95 -11.43
N ALA A 301 7.16 22.77 -11.53
CA ALA A 301 6.55 21.60 -12.12
C ALA A 301 5.52 20.92 -11.19
N GLY A 302 5.64 21.10 -9.88
CA GLY A 302 4.79 20.48 -8.86
C GLY A 302 5.56 20.29 -7.55
N SER A 303 4.98 19.58 -6.58
CA SER A 303 5.62 19.36 -5.29
C SER A 303 6.84 18.44 -5.39
N THR A 304 7.87 18.77 -4.63
CA THR A 304 9.04 17.92 -4.35
C THR A 304 8.91 17.41 -2.92
N SER A 305 8.98 16.11 -2.73
CA SER A 305 8.94 15.46 -1.42
C SER A 305 10.23 14.68 -1.20
N VAL A 306 10.77 14.74 0.03
CA VAL A 306 11.95 13.96 0.43
C VAL A 306 11.68 13.30 1.78
N SER A 307 12.26 12.14 2.03
CA SER A 307 12.12 11.46 3.33
C SER A 307 13.35 10.64 3.68
N VAL A 308 13.46 10.36 4.97
CA VAL A 308 14.32 9.33 5.55
C VAL A 308 13.45 8.44 6.42
N ASP A 309 13.67 7.12 6.36
CA ASP A 309 12.96 6.16 7.20
C ASP A 309 13.89 5.12 7.82
N TYR A 310 13.37 4.48 8.86
CA TYR A 310 14.00 3.37 9.56
C TYR A 310 12.95 2.32 9.92
N TYR A 311 13.32 1.05 9.76
CA TYR A 311 12.54 -0.12 10.09
C TYR A 311 13.37 -1.04 10.97
N ASP A 312 12.76 -1.58 12.03
CA ASP A 312 13.32 -2.55 12.96
C ASP A 312 12.33 -3.70 13.13
N GLY A 313 12.76 -4.91 12.79
CA GLY A 313 11.98 -6.13 12.87
C GLY A 313 12.70 -7.22 13.65
N SER A 314 11.94 -8.08 14.31
CA SER A 314 12.44 -9.21 15.09
C SER A 314 11.56 -10.44 14.95
N ASP A 315 12.16 -11.63 15.07
CA ASP A 315 11.48 -12.94 15.02
C ASP A 315 10.73 -13.22 13.69
N MET A 316 11.20 -12.63 12.57
CA MET A 316 10.50 -12.68 11.28
C MET A 316 10.61 -14.03 10.56
N VAL A 317 11.78 -14.65 10.63
CA VAL A 317 12.11 -15.93 9.97
C VAL A 317 12.35 -17.01 11.00
N THR A 318 13.12 -16.69 12.03
CA THR A 318 13.45 -17.58 13.12
C THR A 318 13.42 -16.83 14.45
N SER A 319 13.12 -17.53 15.54
CA SER A 319 13.13 -16.89 16.85
C SER A 319 14.51 -16.34 17.20
N GLY A 320 14.57 -15.07 17.61
CA GLY A 320 15.77 -14.34 17.96
C GLY A 320 16.50 -13.71 16.75
N ASP A 321 15.91 -13.71 15.55
CA ASP A 321 16.46 -12.94 14.46
C ASP A 321 16.16 -11.44 14.58
N SER A 322 16.90 -10.64 13.82
CA SER A 322 16.70 -9.20 13.65
C SER A 322 16.86 -8.79 12.21
N ALA A 323 16.03 -7.84 11.78
CA ALA A 323 16.02 -7.27 10.43
C ALA A 323 15.91 -5.74 10.53
N GLU A 324 16.95 -5.03 10.10
CA GLU A 324 16.98 -3.58 10.11
C GLU A 324 17.08 -3.03 8.69
N SER A 325 16.41 -1.91 8.45
CA SER A 325 16.50 -1.22 7.15
C SER A 325 16.35 0.28 7.34
N TRP A 326 17.08 1.05 6.55
CA TRP A 326 16.88 2.48 6.44
C TRP A 326 16.83 2.92 4.98
N SER A 327 16.15 4.03 4.71
CA SER A 327 16.12 4.57 3.35
C SER A 327 16.15 6.09 3.31
N ILE A 328 16.57 6.61 2.15
CA ILE A 328 16.36 7.98 1.73
C ILE A 328 15.64 7.98 0.39
N ALA A 329 14.59 8.78 0.27
CA ALA A 329 13.78 8.83 -0.94
C ALA A 329 13.42 10.26 -1.34
N ALA A 330 13.23 10.46 -2.64
CA ALA A 330 12.73 11.69 -3.22
C ALA A 330 11.66 11.40 -4.27
N VAL A 331 10.60 12.21 -4.29
CA VAL A 331 9.54 12.18 -5.30
C VAL A 331 9.31 13.59 -5.82
N GLN A 332 9.34 13.75 -7.14
CA GLN A 332 9.00 14.99 -7.83
C GLN A 332 7.73 14.81 -8.63
N LYS A 333 6.68 15.56 -8.30
CA LYS A 333 5.46 15.62 -9.12
C LYS A 333 5.66 16.55 -10.30
N VAL A 334 5.14 16.13 -11.45
CA VAL A 334 5.05 16.92 -12.67
C VAL A 334 3.58 17.04 -13.03
N ASP A 335 2.88 17.97 -12.37
CA ASP A 335 1.42 18.07 -12.33
C ASP A 335 0.80 18.16 -13.71
N LYS A 336 1.42 18.92 -14.63
CA LYS A 336 0.94 19.09 -16.01
C LYS A 336 0.76 17.77 -16.76
N TYR A 337 1.54 16.75 -16.42
CA TYR A 337 1.57 15.47 -17.13
C TYR A 337 1.09 14.29 -16.26
N ASN A 338 0.66 14.55 -15.03
CA ASN A 338 0.29 13.51 -14.06
C ASN A 338 1.42 12.48 -13.86
N VAL A 339 2.66 12.94 -13.84
CA VAL A 339 3.86 12.11 -13.66
C VAL A 339 4.46 12.37 -12.30
N GLU A 340 4.90 11.30 -11.65
CA GLU A 340 5.67 11.33 -10.41
C GLU A 340 7.00 10.62 -10.65
N ALA A 341 8.09 11.38 -10.79
CA ALA A 341 9.45 10.83 -10.89
C ALA A 341 10.01 10.59 -9.50
N TYR A 342 10.70 9.47 -9.28
CA TYR A 342 11.22 9.12 -7.97
C TYR A 342 12.60 8.47 -8.01
N LEU A 343 13.29 8.60 -6.87
CA LEU A 343 14.55 7.94 -6.58
C LEU A 343 14.58 7.56 -5.11
N ALA A 344 14.94 6.30 -4.81
CA ALA A 344 15.16 5.84 -3.45
C ALA A 344 16.44 5.02 -3.36
N TYR A 345 17.14 5.14 -2.25
CA TYR A 345 18.17 4.23 -1.78
C TYR A 345 17.66 3.57 -0.50
N ARG A 346 17.80 2.26 -0.39
CA ARG A 346 17.46 1.51 0.82
C ARG A 346 18.54 0.49 1.12
N ASP A 347 18.88 0.40 2.38
CA ASP A 347 19.82 -0.56 2.95
C ASP A 347 19.07 -1.62 3.76
N TYR A 348 19.59 -2.86 3.78
CA TYR A 348 19.03 -3.98 4.52
C TYR A 348 20.12 -4.73 5.24
N SER A 349 19.89 -5.05 6.52
CA SER A 349 20.68 -5.97 7.31
C SER A 349 19.81 -7.04 7.93
N TYR A 350 20.35 -8.24 8.09
CA TYR A 350 19.70 -9.37 8.72
C TYR A 350 20.70 -10.15 9.55
N ALA A 351 20.29 -10.57 10.73
CA ALA A 351 21.06 -11.45 11.61
C ALA A 351 20.12 -12.45 12.29
N ASP A 352 20.63 -13.65 12.55
CA ASP A 352 19.92 -14.66 13.32
C ASP A 352 20.82 -15.24 14.44
N THR A 353 20.25 -16.11 15.27
CA THR A 353 20.99 -16.73 16.39
C THR A 353 21.93 -17.88 15.96
N SER A 354 22.01 -18.20 14.68
CA SER A 354 22.92 -19.22 14.17
C SER A 354 24.38 -18.72 14.13
N ALA A 355 25.31 -19.61 13.83
CA ALA A 355 26.70 -19.22 13.60
C ALA A 355 26.92 -18.56 12.23
N THR A 356 25.87 -18.37 11.43
CA THR A 356 25.93 -17.75 10.10
C THR A 356 25.96 -16.24 10.26
N ASN A 357 26.96 -15.58 9.68
CA ASN A 357 26.96 -14.14 9.51
C ASN A 357 26.46 -13.82 8.09
N TYR A 358 25.64 -12.80 7.98
CA TYR A 358 25.09 -12.32 6.70
C TYR A 358 25.77 -11.03 6.28
N GLN A 359 25.81 -10.80 4.98
CA GLN A 359 26.28 -9.53 4.40
C GLN A 359 25.09 -8.59 4.26
N ASP A 360 25.31 -7.32 4.53
CA ASP A 360 24.34 -6.27 4.24
C ASP A 360 24.13 -6.15 2.73
N SER A 361 22.96 -5.68 2.35
CA SER A 361 22.60 -5.47 0.96
C SER A 361 21.88 -4.13 0.79
N ASN A 362 21.88 -3.62 -0.44
CA ASN A 362 21.20 -2.36 -0.71
C ASN A 362 20.55 -2.33 -2.10
N VAL A 363 19.57 -1.45 -2.26
CA VAL A 363 18.88 -1.23 -3.51
C VAL A 363 18.76 0.25 -3.83
N ILE A 364 18.96 0.59 -5.11
CA ILE A 364 18.54 1.87 -5.69
C ILE A 364 17.35 1.58 -6.60
N LEU A 365 16.25 2.28 -6.37
CA LEU A 365 15.07 2.24 -7.23
C LEU A 365 14.82 3.64 -7.81
N ALA A 366 14.89 3.78 -9.14
CA ALA A 366 14.64 5.02 -9.85
C ALA A 366 13.56 4.81 -10.92
N GLY A 367 12.49 5.57 -10.88
CA GLY A 367 11.37 5.35 -11.78
C GLY A 367 10.50 6.58 -12.00
N ALA A 368 9.44 6.37 -12.77
CA ALA A 368 8.44 7.39 -13.00
C ALA A 368 7.06 6.74 -13.15
N ARG A 369 6.12 7.18 -12.33
CA ARG A 369 4.72 6.78 -12.41
C ARG A 369 3.93 7.80 -13.21
N TRP A 370 3.28 7.35 -14.27
CA TRP A 370 2.29 8.13 -15.02
C TRP A 370 0.88 7.64 -14.69
N LYS A 371 0.01 8.56 -14.30
CA LYS A 371 -1.41 8.29 -14.00
C LYS A 371 -2.30 8.86 -15.09
N PHE A 372 -3.35 8.12 -15.47
CA PHE A 372 -4.32 8.50 -16.52
C PHE A 372 -5.74 8.07 -16.17
#